data_fc7362560162c842004b8b168c14478a
#
_entry.id   fc7362560162c842004b8b168c14478a
#
_cell.length_a   1.000
_cell.length_b   1.000
_cell.length_c   1.000
_cell.angle_alpha   90.00
_cell.angle_beta   90.00
_cell.angle_gamma   90.00
#
_symmetry.space_group_name_H-M   'P 1'
#
loop_
_entity.id
_entity.type
_entity.pdbx_description
1 polymer ?
#
loop_
_entity_poly.entity_id
_entity_poly.type
_entity_poly.pdbx_seq_one_letter_code
_entity_poly.pdbx_strand_id
1 'polypeptide(L)'
;MNVYSSTYICKEETLLKSLILVNGVEFTSKALNKAAQSNAKQQNLVYNMPIASDRYRPQELNINNSINGYEVVVSCVASNGMTSPVIIDVNEDDELFARYNNDLIPNIELSFVQTPSYYNNKLSNNINVTNYITACGYDELNIIPWKGCNISDGCLFCGINNFIRLEDVSAQKISKGLVTWDKYKQEYIPNLLEALDIAIESECYDEHLHAIMISGNLSNDKLDEQAQIYSEIAKSISPILKNIDLMKKSGIEKVVFNLEAITPKGFQHYCPGKAALGREYFIDRLIYAVNIFGKGNVWTNLVVGLEPIDEVLSYCKNIIDKGIVVSGNVLHLDKGNKLDCNVPDLDTVLDFYYQLNILNNTESFNPFYCSKALRTSLTNEAFDSRIILR
;
A
#
# COMPACT_ATOMS: atom_id res chain seq x y z
N MET A 1 13.88 -27.23 10.84
CA MET A 1 13.47 -25.89 10.29
C MET A 1 13.83 -25.87 8.82
N ASN A 2 12.87 -25.81 7.95
CA ASN A 2 13.18 -25.69 6.53
C ASN A 2 13.83 -24.33 6.26
N VAL A 3 14.93 -24.34 5.51
CA VAL A 3 15.69 -23.13 5.21
C VAL A 3 15.10 -22.54 3.93
N TYR A 4 14.25 -21.53 4.06
CA TYR A 4 13.63 -20.84 2.94
C TYR A 4 14.51 -19.72 2.35
N SER A 5 15.44 -19.20 3.13
CA SER A 5 16.49 -18.26 2.72
C SER A 5 17.85 -18.80 3.11
N SER A 6 18.82 -18.68 2.20
CA SER A 6 20.21 -19.08 2.46
C SER A 6 20.95 -18.10 3.38
N THR A 7 20.54 -16.85 3.39
CA THR A 7 21.26 -15.73 3.98
C THR A 7 20.57 -15.17 5.21
N TYR A 8 19.23 -15.23 5.27
CA TYR A 8 18.44 -14.58 6.31
C TYR A 8 17.64 -15.58 7.15
N ILE A 9 17.43 -15.21 8.42
CA ILE A 9 16.47 -15.85 9.32
C ILE A 9 15.33 -14.86 9.56
N CYS A 10 14.10 -15.29 9.25
CA CYS A 10 12.90 -14.52 9.55
C CYS A 10 12.13 -15.15 10.70
N LYS A 11 11.44 -14.32 11.48
CA LYS A 11 10.37 -14.79 12.37
C LYS A 11 9.22 -15.32 11.51
N GLU A 12 8.43 -16.22 12.06
CA GLU A 12 7.45 -17.02 11.30
C GLU A 12 6.42 -16.14 10.58
N GLU A 13 5.87 -15.12 11.24
CA GLU A 13 4.90 -14.19 10.65
C GLU A 13 5.52 -13.36 9.51
N THR A 14 6.76 -12.93 9.69
CA THR A 14 7.52 -12.18 8.68
C THR A 14 7.90 -13.05 7.50
N LEU A 15 8.28 -14.30 7.77
CA LEU A 15 8.55 -15.30 6.73
C LEU A 15 7.29 -15.54 5.88
N LEU A 16 6.15 -15.80 6.53
CA LEU A 16 4.90 -16.03 5.81
C LEU A 16 4.49 -14.82 4.97
N LYS A 17 4.56 -13.61 5.54
CA LYS A 17 4.30 -12.36 4.81
C LYS A 17 5.23 -12.23 3.60
N SER A 18 6.52 -12.47 3.77
CA SER A 18 7.51 -12.40 2.68
C SER A 18 7.22 -13.40 1.57
N LEU A 19 6.91 -14.65 1.93
CA LEU A 19 6.56 -15.69 0.96
C LEU A 19 5.31 -15.34 0.15
N ILE A 20 4.27 -14.79 0.80
CA ILE A 20 3.04 -14.34 0.12
C ILE A 20 3.35 -13.20 -0.84
N LEU A 21 4.17 -12.23 -0.44
CA LEU A 21 4.50 -11.07 -1.29
C LEU A 21 5.33 -11.47 -2.52
N VAL A 22 6.22 -12.45 -2.37
CA VAL A 22 7.13 -12.90 -3.45
C VAL A 22 6.46 -13.91 -4.36
N ASN A 23 5.79 -14.94 -3.80
CA ASN A 23 5.30 -16.09 -4.55
C ASN A 23 3.79 -16.04 -4.83
N GLY A 24 3.10 -15.11 -4.17
CA GLY A 24 1.65 -15.06 -4.18
C GLY A 24 1.02 -16.11 -3.23
N VAL A 25 -0.29 -16.01 -3.08
CA VAL A 25 -1.08 -16.92 -2.25
C VAL A 25 -2.25 -17.49 -3.02
N GLU A 26 -2.57 -18.75 -2.76
CA GLU A 26 -3.79 -19.41 -3.24
C GLU A 26 -4.59 -19.96 -2.07
N PHE A 27 -5.89 -20.06 -2.26
CA PHE A 27 -6.83 -20.48 -1.25
C PHE A 27 -7.51 -21.78 -1.70
N THR A 28 -7.61 -22.76 -0.81
CA THR A 28 -8.46 -23.92 -1.06
C THR A 28 -9.93 -23.53 -1.09
N SER A 29 -10.79 -24.37 -1.65
CA SER A 29 -12.23 -24.14 -1.63
C SER A 29 -12.78 -24.02 -0.20
N LYS A 30 -12.20 -24.73 0.78
CA LYS A 30 -12.57 -24.62 2.19
C LYS A 30 -12.23 -23.23 2.73
N ALA A 31 -11.01 -22.73 2.46
CA ALA A 31 -10.59 -21.41 2.91
C ALA A 31 -11.42 -20.28 2.25
N LEU A 32 -11.78 -20.41 0.97
CA LEU A 32 -12.68 -19.45 0.30
C LEU A 32 -14.08 -19.45 0.89
N ASN A 33 -14.63 -20.63 1.22
CA ASN A 33 -15.93 -20.74 1.90
C ASN A 33 -15.88 -20.07 3.28
N LYS A 34 -14.81 -20.31 4.05
CA LYS A 34 -14.61 -19.68 5.35
C LYS A 34 -14.49 -18.16 5.21
N ALA A 35 -13.79 -17.67 4.22
CA ALA A 35 -13.67 -16.23 3.92
C ALA A 35 -15.04 -15.59 3.66
N ALA A 36 -15.89 -16.26 2.86
CA ALA A 36 -17.24 -15.78 2.57
C ALA A 36 -18.12 -15.76 3.83
N GLN A 37 -18.04 -16.81 4.67
CA GLN A 37 -18.81 -16.91 5.91
C GLN A 37 -18.38 -15.89 6.97
N SER A 38 -17.09 -15.57 7.02
CA SER A 38 -16.51 -14.61 7.96
C SER A 38 -16.57 -13.16 7.52
N ASN A 39 -17.28 -12.84 6.44
CA ASN A 39 -17.33 -11.47 5.88
C ASN A 39 -15.94 -10.88 5.57
N ALA A 40 -15.02 -11.71 5.08
CA ALA A 40 -13.68 -11.26 4.74
C ALA A 40 -13.74 -10.16 3.68
N LYS A 41 -12.88 -9.15 3.82
CA LYS A 41 -12.77 -8.04 2.87
C LYS A 41 -12.36 -8.57 1.50
N GLN A 42 -13.19 -8.32 0.51
CA GLN A 42 -12.96 -8.78 -0.86
C GLN A 42 -11.96 -7.91 -1.59
N GLN A 43 -11.25 -8.54 -2.51
CA GLN A 43 -10.36 -7.88 -3.44
C GLN A 43 -11.20 -7.12 -4.50
N ASN A 44 -11.48 -5.87 -4.25
CA ASN A 44 -12.22 -4.98 -5.14
C ASN A 44 -11.39 -3.80 -5.64
N LEU A 45 -10.14 -3.70 -5.18
CA LEU A 45 -9.20 -2.68 -5.61
C LEU A 45 -8.30 -3.21 -6.73
N VAL A 46 -7.79 -2.28 -7.51
CA VAL A 46 -6.86 -2.45 -8.62
C VAL A 46 -5.63 -3.28 -8.27
N TYR A 47 -5.19 -3.15 -7.03
CA TYR A 47 -4.02 -3.83 -6.50
C TYR A 47 -4.39 -5.25 -6.11
N ASN A 48 -3.66 -6.23 -6.64
CA ASN A 48 -3.77 -7.65 -6.33
C ASN A 48 -4.91 -8.42 -7.04
N MET A 49 -5.51 -7.87 -8.09
CA MET A 49 -6.45 -8.67 -8.87
C MET A 49 -5.68 -9.66 -9.76
N PRO A 50 -5.99 -10.95 -9.67
CA PRO A 50 -5.40 -11.95 -10.57
C PRO A 50 -5.66 -11.57 -12.03
N ILE A 51 -4.68 -11.80 -12.89
CA ILE A 51 -4.80 -11.55 -14.34
C ILE A 51 -6.02 -12.28 -14.94
N ALA A 52 -6.51 -13.34 -14.31
CA ALA A 52 -7.43 -14.30 -14.91
C ALA A 52 -8.65 -14.71 -14.07
N SER A 53 -9.05 -14.04 -12.97
CA SER A 53 -10.20 -14.55 -12.22
C SER A 53 -11.25 -13.51 -11.86
N ASP A 54 -12.52 -13.86 -12.13
CA ASP A 54 -13.72 -13.21 -11.60
C ASP A 54 -14.15 -13.83 -10.24
N ARG A 55 -13.27 -14.59 -9.59
CA ARG A 55 -13.59 -15.32 -8.37
C ARG A 55 -13.44 -14.42 -7.17
N TYR A 56 -14.35 -14.60 -6.19
CA TYR A 56 -14.21 -14.08 -4.84
C TYR A 56 -12.82 -14.43 -4.28
N ARG A 57 -12.13 -13.42 -3.77
CA ARG A 57 -10.81 -13.58 -3.21
C ARG A 57 -10.64 -12.62 -2.03
N PRO A 58 -10.15 -13.09 -0.87
CA PRO A 58 -9.79 -12.20 0.24
C PRO A 58 -8.75 -11.18 -0.19
N GLN A 59 -8.87 -9.95 0.29
CA GLN A 59 -7.93 -8.89 -0.01
C GLN A 59 -6.67 -8.96 0.86
N GLU A 60 -6.84 -9.30 2.13
CA GLU A 60 -5.80 -9.26 3.14
C GLU A 60 -5.94 -10.40 4.14
N LEU A 61 -4.81 -10.87 4.63
CA LEU A 61 -4.69 -11.78 5.76
C LEU A 61 -4.04 -11.06 6.93
N ASN A 62 -4.57 -11.32 8.11
CA ASN A 62 -3.93 -11.03 9.37
C ASN A 62 -3.14 -12.25 9.82
N ILE A 63 -1.87 -12.06 10.16
CA ILE A 63 -0.92 -13.08 10.59
C ILE A 63 -0.47 -12.73 12.00
N ASN A 64 -0.83 -13.54 12.98
CA ASN A 64 -0.42 -13.38 14.36
C ASN A 64 0.57 -14.48 14.74
N ASN A 65 1.71 -14.12 15.31
CA ASN A 65 2.64 -15.10 15.86
C ASN A 65 2.14 -15.57 17.23
N SER A 66 1.76 -16.84 17.33
CA SER A 66 1.15 -17.42 18.53
C SER A 66 2.10 -17.49 19.75
N ILE A 67 3.41 -17.32 19.55
CA ILE A 67 4.40 -17.35 20.64
C ILE A 67 4.57 -15.98 21.29
N ASN A 68 4.58 -14.90 20.52
CA ASN A 68 4.93 -13.57 21.02
C ASN A 68 3.87 -12.49 20.73
N GLY A 69 2.78 -12.84 20.04
CA GLY A 69 1.67 -11.94 19.73
C GLY A 69 2.01 -10.87 18.69
N TYR A 70 3.14 -10.98 17.96
CA TYR A 70 3.47 -10.02 16.91
C TYR A 70 2.54 -10.24 15.72
N GLU A 71 1.86 -9.19 15.35
CA GLU A 71 0.80 -9.19 14.35
C GLU A 71 1.20 -8.39 13.11
N VAL A 72 0.98 -8.95 11.93
CA VAL A 72 1.19 -8.28 10.64
C VAL A 72 0.01 -8.52 9.71
N VAL A 73 -0.26 -7.55 8.85
CA VAL A 73 -1.21 -7.73 7.74
C VAL A 73 -0.44 -7.88 6.44
N VAL A 74 -0.90 -8.79 5.59
CA VAL A 74 -0.37 -9.00 4.25
C VAL A 74 -1.45 -8.91 3.19
N SER A 75 -1.11 -8.28 2.08
CA SER A 75 -1.93 -8.30 0.87
C SER A 75 -1.95 -9.70 0.26
N CYS A 76 -3.12 -10.20 -0.08
CA CYS A 76 -3.27 -11.51 -0.75
C CYS A 76 -2.87 -11.41 -2.22
N VAL A 77 -1.57 -11.20 -2.47
CA VAL A 77 -1.00 -11.13 -3.82
C VAL A 77 -1.33 -12.42 -4.58
N ALA A 78 -1.82 -12.28 -5.81
CA ALA A 78 -2.11 -13.44 -6.63
C ALA A 78 -0.82 -14.13 -7.10
N SER A 79 -0.84 -15.47 -7.18
CA SER A 79 0.24 -16.21 -7.82
C SER A 79 0.40 -15.78 -9.28
N ASN A 80 1.63 -15.58 -9.69
CA ASN A 80 2.00 -15.27 -11.07
C ASN A 80 2.24 -16.53 -11.93
N GLY A 81 2.15 -17.72 -11.31
CA GLY A 81 2.40 -19.00 -11.97
C GLY A 81 3.88 -19.34 -12.23
N MET A 82 4.81 -18.46 -11.88
CA MET A 82 6.25 -18.68 -12.05
C MET A 82 6.89 -19.40 -10.87
N THR A 83 6.32 -19.25 -9.69
CA THR A 83 6.77 -19.87 -8.44
C THR A 83 5.62 -20.60 -7.76
N SER A 84 5.95 -21.54 -6.86
CA SER A 84 4.93 -22.19 -6.02
C SER A 84 4.31 -21.18 -5.08
N PRO A 85 2.97 -21.01 -5.08
CA PRO A 85 2.31 -20.09 -4.16
C PRO A 85 2.29 -20.64 -2.74
N VAL A 86 2.09 -19.75 -1.77
CA VAL A 86 1.63 -20.13 -0.44
C VAL A 86 0.19 -20.63 -0.54
N ILE A 87 -0.13 -21.75 0.10
CA ILE A 87 -1.48 -22.30 0.12
C ILE A 87 -2.11 -22.05 1.49
N ILE A 88 -3.25 -21.38 1.49
CA ILE A 88 -4.10 -21.22 2.70
C ILE A 88 -5.21 -22.25 2.65
N ASP A 89 -5.33 -23.02 3.73
CA ASP A 89 -6.34 -24.06 3.89
C ASP A 89 -6.97 -24.00 5.29
N VAL A 90 -7.94 -24.89 5.57
CA VAL A 90 -8.65 -25.00 6.83
C VAL A 90 -8.42 -26.41 7.39
N ASN A 91 -8.00 -26.50 8.66
CA ASN A 91 -7.79 -27.75 9.38
C ASN A 91 -9.11 -28.37 9.87
N GLU A 92 -9.03 -29.47 10.62
CA GLU A 92 -10.20 -30.17 11.19
C GLU A 92 -10.89 -29.36 12.29
N ASP A 93 -10.17 -28.45 12.95
CA ASP A 93 -10.69 -27.58 14.01
C ASP A 93 -11.28 -26.28 13.46
N ASP A 94 -11.49 -26.20 12.14
CA ASP A 94 -11.96 -25.02 11.41
C ASP A 94 -11.03 -23.80 11.51
N GLU A 95 -9.72 -23.99 11.69
CA GLU A 95 -8.73 -22.94 11.75
C GLU A 95 -7.98 -22.81 10.41
N LEU A 96 -7.63 -21.56 10.04
CA LEU A 96 -6.79 -21.30 8.89
C LEU A 96 -5.33 -21.67 9.17
N PHE A 97 -4.68 -22.26 8.20
CA PHE A 97 -3.26 -22.52 8.24
C PHE A 97 -2.60 -22.28 6.88
N ALA A 98 -1.27 -22.05 6.87
CA ALA A 98 -0.49 -21.83 5.68
C ALA A 98 0.51 -22.95 5.42
N ARG A 99 0.65 -23.36 4.16
CA ARG A 99 1.69 -24.26 3.67
C ARG A 99 2.48 -23.62 2.53
N TYR A 100 3.77 -23.89 2.50
CA TYR A 100 4.62 -23.56 1.39
C TYR A 100 5.51 -24.77 1.04
N ASN A 101 5.53 -25.20 -0.24
CA ASN A 101 6.19 -26.42 -0.70
C ASN A 101 5.81 -27.68 0.13
N ASN A 102 4.54 -27.81 0.50
CA ASN A 102 3.96 -28.84 1.36
C ASN A 102 4.37 -28.77 2.84
N ASP A 103 5.22 -27.86 3.26
CA ASP A 103 5.59 -27.67 4.65
C ASP A 103 4.63 -26.70 5.33
N LEU A 104 4.19 -27.05 6.52
CA LEU A 104 3.40 -26.18 7.40
C LEU A 104 4.28 -25.04 7.91
N ILE A 105 3.76 -23.82 7.87
CA ILE A 105 4.37 -22.69 8.58
C ILE A 105 3.88 -22.74 10.03
N PRO A 106 4.76 -23.02 10.98
CA PRO A 106 4.35 -23.23 12.38
C PRO A 106 4.15 -21.90 13.13
N ASN A 107 3.55 -21.97 14.31
CA ASN A 107 3.42 -20.88 15.28
C ASN A 107 2.70 -19.64 14.73
N ILE A 108 1.75 -19.85 13.83
CA ILE A 108 0.99 -18.80 13.16
C ILE A 108 -0.50 -19.06 13.35
N GLU A 109 -1.19 -18.02 13.81
CA GLU A 109 -2.64 -17.92 13.77
C GLU A 109 -3.03 -16.99 12.61
N LEU A 110 -3.96 -17.43 11.79
CA LEU A 110 -4.42 -16.70 10.61
C LEU A 110 -5.88 -16.29 10.76
N SER A 111 -6.17 -15.09 10.32
CA SER A 111 -7.54 -14.63 10.12
C SER A 111 -7.65 -13.75 8.88
N PHE A 112 -8.86 -13.65 8.33
CA PHE A 112 -9.13 -12.69 7.27
C PHE A 112 -9.40 -11.31 7.86
N VAL A 113 -8.86 -10.28 7.24
CA VAL A 113 -9.26 -8.90 7.53
C VAL A 113 -10.73 -8.74 7.15
N GLN A 114 -11.53 -8.30 8.10
CA GLN A 114 -12.98 -8.18 7.94
C GLN A 114 -13.35 -7.00 7.02
N THR A 115 -14.47 -7.14 6.32
CA THR A 115 -15.07 -6.02 5.61
C THR A 115 -15.59 -5.00 6.63
N PRO A 116 -15.14 -3.74 6.60
CA PRO A 116 -15.66 -2.72 7.49
C PRO A 116 -17.18 -2.58 7.35
N SER A 117 -17.88 -2.38 8.46
CA SER A 117 -19.35 -2.30 8.47
C SER A 117 -19.88 -1.19 7.54
N TYR A 118 -19.16 -0.06 7.46
CA TYR A 118 -19.56 1.07 6.61
C TYR A 118 -19.49 0.79 5.09
N TYR A 119 -18.87 -0.31 4.63
CA TYR A 119 -18.85 -0.65 3.20
C TYR A 119 -20.25 -0.90 2.63
N ASN A 120 -21.21 -1.29 3.49
CA ASN A 120 -22.59 -1.49 3.10
C ASN A 120 -23.46 -0.24 3.28
N ASN A 121 -22.89 0.85 3.84
CA ASN A 121 -23.64 2.07 4.12
C ASN A 121 -23.69 2.99 2.90
N LYS A 122 -24.74 3.79 2.89
CA LYS A 122 -24.93 4.85 1.91
C LYS A 122 -25.04 6.19 2.61
N LEU A 123 -24.61 7.22 1.91
CA LEU A 123 -24.81 8.60 2.29
C LEU A 123 -26.29 9.00 2.21
N SER A 124 -26.65 10.12 2.77
CA SER A 124 -28.00 10.68 2.75
C SER A 124 -28.59 10.82 1.33
N ASN A 125 -27.72 11.01 0.33
CA ASN A 125 -28.10 11.09 -1.08
C ASN A 125 -28.08 9.72 -1.82
N ASN A 126 -28.02 8.60 -1.07
CA ASN A 126 -28.02 7.22 -1.59
C ASN A 126 -26.74 6.79 -2.35
N ILE A 127 -25.66 7.56 -2.27
CA ILE A 127 -24.35 7.19 -2.83
C ILE A 127 -23.61 6.28 -1.82
N ASN A 128 -22.85 5.29 -2.30
CA ASN A 128 -22.10 4.38 -1.44
C ASN A 128 -20.93 5.11 -0.75
N VAL A 129 -20.74 4.91 0.54
CA VAL A 129 -19.61 5.45 1.32
C VAL A 129 -18.26 5.07 0.68
N THR A 130 -18.16 3.87 0.14
CA THR A 130 -16.96 3.37 -0.55
C THR A 130 -16.55 4.12 -1.81
N ASN A 131 -17.39 5.03 -2.32
CA ASN A 131 -16.98 5.93 -3.40
C ASN A 131 -15.98 6.99 -2.94
N TYR A 132 -15.94 7.30 -1.65
CA TYR A 132 -15.13 8.34 -1.03
C TYR A 132 -14.02 7.76 -0.15
N ILE A 133 -14.32 6.67 0.58
CA ILE A 133 -13.44 6.10 1.59
C ILE A 133 -13.37 4.59 1.47
N THR A 134 -12.16 4.04 1.53
CA THR A 134 -11.91 2.60 1.66
C THR A 134 -10.91 2.35 2.78
N ALA A 135 -10.74 1.10 3.22
CA ALA A 135 -9.81 0.72 4.27
C ALA A 135 -8.60 -0.05 3.72
N CYS A 136 -7.43 0.16 4.31
CA CYS A 136 -6.28 -0.72 4.24
C CYS A 136 -5.96 -1.25 5.63
N GLY A 137 -5.80 -2.56 5.78
CA GLY A 137 -5.62 -3.18 7.09
C GLY A 137 -6.74 -2.77 8.05
N TYR A 138 -6.35 -2.44 9.29
CA TYR A 138 -7.24 -2.00 10.37
C TYR A 138 -6.98 -0.55 10.80
N ASP A 139 -5.94 0.11 10.27
CA ASP A 139 -5.44 1.38 10.77
C ASP A 139 -5.35 2.50 9.72
N GLU A 140 -5.89 2.26 8.50
CA GLU A 140 -5.83 3.27 7.44
C GLU A 140 -7.17 3.46 6.72
N LEU A 141 -7.61 4.72 6.64
CA LEU A 141 -8.67 5.19 5.76
C LEU A 141 -8.07 5.81 4.50
N ASN A 142 -8.41 5.25 3.35
CA ASN A 142 -8.04 5.82 2.06
C ASN A 142 -9.13 6.78 1.57
N ILE A 143 -8.81 8.06 1.49
CA ILE A 143 -9.64 9.09 0.89
C ILE A 143 -9.32 9.17 -0.59
N ILE A 144 -10.33 9.05 -1.45
CA ILE A 144 -10.17 8.94 -2.90
C ILE A 144 -10.76 10.18 -3.60
N PRO A 145 -9.92 11.20 -3.91
CA PRO A 145 -10.39 12.41 -4.58
C PRO A 145 -10.88 12.18 -6.02
N TRP A 146 -10.23 11.28 -6.75
CA TRP A 146 -10.60 10.85 -8.10
C TRP A 146 -10.02 9.49 -8.43
N LYS A 147 -10.55 8.86 -9.48
CA LYS A 147 -10.07 7.56 -9.97
C LYS A 147 -9.01 7.74 -11.06
N GLY A 148 -8.10 6.77 -11.16
CA GLY A 148 -7.09 6.69 -12.21
C GLY A 148 -6.01 7.76 -12.16
N CYS A 149 -5.17 7.78 -13.19
CA CYS A 149 -4.01 8.64 -13.36
C CYS A 149 -3.94 9.17 -14.78
N ASN A 150 -3.56 10.44 -14.96
CA ASN A 150 -3.42 11.08 -16.26
C ASN A 150 -2.01 11.62 -16.54
N ILE A 151 -0.99 11.06 -15.87
CA ILE A 151 0.39 11.34 -16.25
C ILE A 151 0.70 10.66 -17.59
N SER A 152 1.38 11.36 -18.48
CA SER A 152 1.76 10.83 -19.81
C SER A 152 2.56 9.54 -19.66
N ASP A 153 2.24 8.55 -20.49
CA ASP A 153 2.88 7.22 -20.56
C ASP A 153 2.83 6.37 -19.28
N GLY A 154 2.43 6.95 -18.14
CA GLY A 154 2.23 6.25 -16.88
C GLY A 154 3.49 5.61 -16.29
N CYS A 155 3.29 4.70 -15.33
CA CYS A 155 4.33 3.81 -14.81
C CYS A 155 4.07 2.39 -15.34
N LEU A 156 5.11 1.66 -15.73
CA LEU A 156 4.96 0.35 -16.39
C LEU A 156 4.33 -0.72 -15.49
N PHE A 157 4.55 -0.63 -14.18
CA PHE A 157 4.01 -1.56 -13.18
C PHE A 157 2.56 -1.26 -12.77
N CYS A 158 2.01 -0.09 -13.14
CA CYS A 158 0.74 0.40 -12.61
C CYS A 158 -0.44 0.13 -13.55
N GLY A 159 -1.44 -0.60 -13.05
CA GLY A 159 -2.68 -0.91 -13.76
C GLY A 159 -3.89 0.00 -13.44
N ILE A 160 -3.69 1.10 -12.70
CA ILE A 160 -4.76 1.91 -12.10
C ILE A 160 -5.85 2.38 -13.08
N ASN A 161 -5.50 2.61 -14.33
CA ASN A 161 -6.44 3.09 -15.35
C ASN A 161 -7.38 2.00 -15.92
N ASN A 162 -7.11 0.72 -15.65
CA ASN A 162 -7.95 -0.38 -16.18
C ASN A 162 -9.27 -0.56 -15.41
N PHE A 163 -9.47 0.17 -14.33
CA PHE A 163 -10.62 0.01 -13.41
C PHE A 163 -11.49 1.27 -13.31
N ILE A 164 -11.29 2.23 -14.21
CA ILE A 164 -12.09 3.45 -14.28
C ILE A 164 -13.41 3.13 -15.00
N ARG A 165 -14.54 3.44 -14.36
CA ARG A 165 -15.85 3.35 -14.96
C ARG A 165 -16.21 4.66 -15.68
N LEU A 166 -17.18 4.60 -16.58
CA LEU A 166 -17.59 5.77 -17.36
C LEU A 166 -18.16 6.90 -16.47
N GLU A 167 -18.87 6.55 -15.42
CA GLU A 167 -19.46 7.48 -14.45
C GLU A 167 -18.46 8.10 -13.51
N ASP A 168 -17.32 7.46 -13.26
CA ASP A 168 -16.33 7.93 -12.28
C ASP A 168 -15.81 9.33 -12.61
N VAL A 169 -15.60 10.15 -11.58
CA VAL A 169 -14.73 11.33 -11.66
C VAL A 169 -13.30 10.83 -11.74
N SER A 170 -12.62 11.09 -12.84
CA SER A 170 -11.30 10.55 -13.14
C SER A 170 -10.27 11.65 -13.37
N ALA A 171 -8.99 11.31 -13.16
CA ALA A 171 -7.87 12.19 -13.45
C ALA A 171 -7.91 12.73 -14.89
N GLN A 172 -8.33 11.89 -15.87
CA GLN A 172 -8.47 12.29 -17.26
C GLN A 172 -9.56 13.34 -17.46
N LYS A 173 -10.72 13.19 -16.80
CA LYS A 173 -11.83 14.15 -16.91
C LYS A 173 -11.46 15.50 -16.30
N ILE A 174 -10.77 15.50 -15.13
CA ILE A 174 -10.30 16.72 -14.48
C ILE A 174 -9.24 17.40 -15.36
N SER A 175 -8.23 16.66 -15.80
CA SER A 175 -7.13 17.21 -16.63
C SER A 175 -7.61 17.81 -17.94
N LYS A 176 -8.66 17.24 -18.55
CA LYS A 176 -9.28 17.77 -19.77
C LYS A 176 -10.29 18.90 -19.53
N GLY A 177 -10.51 19.31 -18.29
CA GLY A 177 -11.49 20.33 -17.93
C GLY A 177 -12.97 19.91 -18.10
N LEU A 178 -13.23 18.60 -18.29
CA LEU A 178 -14.60 18.06 -18.36
C LEU A 178 -15.26 18.05 -16.98
N VAL A 179 -14.47 17.95 -15.93
CA VAL A 179 -14.84 18.15 -14.52
C VAL A 179 -13.92 19.21 -13.95
N THR A 180 -14.47 20.29 -13.43
CA THR A 180 -13.70 21.33 -12.74
C THR A 180 -13.81 21.12 -11.23
N TRP A 181 -12.71 21.34 -10.51
CA TRP A 181 -12.69 21.17 -9.06
C TRP A 181 -13.71 22.07 -8.36
N ASP A 182 -13.84 23.32 -8.77
CA ASP A 182 -14.77 24.26 -8.16
C ASP A 182 -16.24 23.83 -8.21
N LYS A 183 -16.64 23.07 -9.24
CA LYS A 183 -17.97 22.46 -9.31
C LYS A 183 -18.01 21.15 -8.52
N TYR A 184 -17.02 20.30 -8.70
CA TYR A 184 -16.98 18.97 -8.10
C TYR A 184 -16.88 19.03 -6.57
N LYS A 185 -16.11 19.95 -6.00
CA LYS A 185 -15.96 20.09 -4.56
C LYS A 185 -17.27 20.42 -3.83
N GLN A 186 -18.24 21.05 -4.50
CA GLN A 186 -19.54 21.38 -3.92
C GLN A 186 -20.32 20.13 -3.50
N GLU A 187 -20.13 19.05 -4.21
CA GLU A 187 -20.71 17.74 -3.91
C GLU A 187 -19.70 16.86 -3.15
N TYR A 188 -18.45 16.85 -3.58
CA TYR A 188 -17.43 15.96 -3.05
C TYR A 188 -17.13 16.19 -1.57
N ILE A 189 -16.94 17.43 -1.14
CA ILE A 189 -16.56 17.75 0.25
C ILE A 189 -17.68 17.38 1.24
N PRO A 190 -18.95 17.78 1.06
CA PRO A 190 -20.01 17.34 1.97
C PRO A 190 -20.16 15.81 2.04
N ASN A 191 -20.10 15.15 0.91
CA ASN A 191 -20.20 13.69 0.86
C ASN A 191 -19.00 12.99 1.53
N LEU A 192 -17.80 13.52 1.37
CA LEU A 192 -16.61 13.02 2.04
C LEU A 192 -16.72 13.17 3.56
N LEU A 193 -17.20 14.31 4.06
CA LEU A 193 -17.37 14.54 5.48
C LEU A 193 -18.38 13.56 6.09
N GLU A 194 -19.53 13.39 5.44
CA GLU A 194 -20.54 12.41 5.86
C GLU A 194 -19.97 10.97 5.82
N ALA A 195 -19.20 10.63 4.76
CA ALA A 195 -18.55 9.33 4.65
C ALA A 195 -17.53 9.08 5.77
N LEU A 196 -16.76 10.10 6.16
CA LEU A 196 -15.80 10.03 7.27
C LEU A 196 -16.50 9.82 8.60
N ASP A 197 -17.57 10.57 8.88
CA ASP A 197 -18.36 10.40 10.12
C ASP A 197 -18.87 8.97 10.25
N ILE A 198 -19.46 8.42 9.16
CA ILE A 198 -19.94 7.03 9.13
C ILE A 198 -18.78 6.03 9.33
N ALA A 199 -17.63 6.26 8.70
CA ALA A 199 -16.49 5.35 8.79
C ALA A 199 -15.84 5.36 10.18
N ILE A 200 -15.72 6.53 10.80
CA ILE A 200 -15.11 6.70 12.12
C ILE A 200 -15.97 6.07 13.23
N GLU A 201 -17.29 6.09 13.08
CA GLU A 201 -18.22 5.41 13.99
C GLU A 201 -18.18 3.89 13.83
N SER A 202 -17.49 3.35 12.82
CA SER A 202 -17.34 1.92 12.61
C SER A 202 -16.45 1.28 13.66
N GLU A 203 -16.89 0.14 14.23
CA GLU A 203 -16.16 -0.63 15.26
C GLU A 203 -14.91 -1.35 14.73
N CYS A 204 -14.61 -1.22 13.43
CA CYS A 204 -13.55 -1.97 12.76
C CYS A 204 -12.16 -1.34 12.86
N TYR A 205 -12.03 -0.16 13.47
CA TYR A 205 -10.77 0.58 13.46
C TYR A 205 -9.98 0.45 14.77
N ASP A 206 -8.67 0.33 14.58
CA ASP A 206 -7.66 0.39 15.62
C ASP A 206 -7.54 1.81 16.18
N GLU A 207 -7.07 1.94 17.43
CA GLU A 207 -6.75 3.22 18.08
C GLU A 207 -5.67 4.03 17.33
N HIS A 208 -4.92 3.39 16.44
CA HIS A 208 -3.90 4.03 15.59
C HIS A 208 -4.42 4.44 14.22
N LEU A 209 -5.73 4.55 14.05
CA LEU A 209 -6.35 4.95 12.79
C LEU A 209 -5.78 6.27 12.26
N HIS A 210 -5.42 6.27 10.99
CA HIS A 210 -5.01 7.45 10.23
C HIS A 210 -5.70 7.52 8.87
N ALA A 211 -5.65 8.68 8.25
CA ALA A 211 -6.25 8.88 6.93
C ALA A 211 -5.18 9.28 5.91
N ILE A 212 -5.25 8.66 4.74
CA ILE A 212 -4.39 8.95 3.59
C ILE A 212 -5.24 9.43 2.43
N MET A 213 -4.87 10.54 1.80
CA MET A 213 -5.40 10.92 0.51
C MET A 213 -4.60 10.19 -0.58
N ILE A 214 -5.28 9.32 -1.33
CA ILE A 214 -4.66 8.49 -2.35
C ILE A 214 -5.38 8.64 -3.69
N SER A 215 -4.63 9.00 -4.74
CA SER A 215 -5.10 9.00 -6.12
C SER A 215 -3.92 8.94 -7.09
N GLY A 216 -4.18 8.65 -8.36
CA GLY A 216 -3.20 8.88 -9.41
C GLY A 216 -3.03 10.38 -9.71
N ASN A 217 -1.97 10.74 -10.42
CA ASN A 217 -1.68 12.13 -10.76
C ASN A 217 -2.62 12.68 -11.84
N LEU A 218 -2.90 13.96 -11.77
CA LEU A 218 -3.41 14.74 -12.89
C LEU A 218 -2.32 14.87 -13.98
N SER A 219 -2.64 15.52 -15.10
CA SER A 219 -1.63 15.80 -16.13
C SER A 219 -0.50 16.70 -15.59
N ASN A 220 0.66 16.64 -16.23
CA ASN A 220 1.87 17.32 -15.74
C ASN A 220 1.70 18.86 -15.61
N ASP A 221 0.84 19.46 -16.42
CA ASP A 221 0.48 20.88 -16.34
C ASP A 221 -0.55 21.21 -15.23
N LYS A 222 -1.07 20.20 -14.54
CA LYS A 222 -2.10 20.30 -13.50
C LYS A 222 -1.61 19.91 -12.09
N LEU A 223 -0.31 19.75 -11.88
CA LEU A 223 0.22 19.30 -10.59
C LEU A 223 0.02 20.34 -9.48
N ASP A 224 0.08 21.63 -9.80
CA ASP A 224 -0.20 22.70 -8.83
C ASP A 224 -1.69 22.69 -8.44
N GLU A 225 -2.60 22.47 -9.41
CA GLU A 225 -4.03 22.29 -9.14
C GLU A 225 -4.27 21.06 -8.27
N GLN A 226 -3.58 19.95 -8.52
CA GLN A 226 -3.63 18.74 -7.66
C GLN A 226 -3.22 19.04 -6.22
N ALA A 227 -2.12 19.75 -6.02
CA ALA A 227 -1.64 20.15 -4.69
C ALA A 227 -2.66 21.05 -3.96
N GLN A 228 -3.29 21.97 -4.69
CA GLN A 228 -4.34 22.83 -4.17
C GLN A 228 -5.58 22.01 -3.77
N ILE A 229 -6.03 21.06 -4.57
CA ILE A 229 -7.15 20.16 -4.27
C ILE A 229 -6.87 19.40 -2.97
N TYR A 230 -5.70 18.79 -2.84
CA TYR A 230 -5.32 18.07 -1.61
C TYR A 230 -5.31 18.99 -0.38
N SER A 231 -4.81 20.22 -0.53
CA SER A 231 -4.83 21.21 0.56
C SER A 231 -6.25 21.58 0.98
N GLU A 232 -7.17 21.76 0.03
CA GLU A 232 -8.58 22.09 0.33
C GLU A 232 -9.29 20.91 1.03
N ILE A 233 -9.06 19.66 0.55
CA ILE A 233 -9.59 18.47 1.20
C ILE A 233 -9.03 18.35 2.63
N ALA A 234 -7.70 18.45 2.82
CA ALA A 234 -7.08 18.36 4.14
C ALA A 234 -7.66 19.40 5.13
N LYS A 235 -7.85 20.64 4.69
CA LYS A 235 -8.49 21.68 5.51
C LYS A 235 -9.92 21.34 5.89
N SER A 236 -10.68 20.73 4.99
CA SER A 236 -12.07 20.37 5.20
C SER A 236 -12.25 19.21 6.18
N ILE A 237 -11.39 18.20 6.11
CA ILE A 237 -11.46 17.01 6.98
C ILE A 237 -10.79 17.23 8.34
N SER A 238 -9.87 18.18 8.46
CA SER A 238 -9.09 18.44 9.68
C SER A 238 -9.94 18.61 10.95
N PRO A 239 -11.11 19.30 10.95
CA PRO A 239 -11.95 19.40 12.14
C PRO A 239 -12.53 18.08 12.63
N ILE A 240 -12.90 17.17 11.72
CA ILE A 240 -13.42 15.83 12.05
C ILE A 240 -12.31 14.97 12.63
N LEU A 241 -11.16 14.96 11.99
CA LEU A 241 -10.02 14.16 12.40
C LEU A 241 -9.43 14.59 13.75
N LYS A 242 -9.63 15.84 14.17
CA LYS A 242 -9.24 16.32 15.51
C LYS A 242 -9.95 15.61 16.66
N ASN A 243 -11.13 15.08 16.44
CA ASN A 243 -11.90 14.37 17.46
C ASN A 243 -11.40 12.94 17.67
N ILE A 244 -10.53 12.45 16.81
CA ILE A 244 -9.80 11.21 17.00
C ILE A 244 -8.47 11.58 17.64
N ASP A 245 -8.17 11.05 18.84
CA ASP A 245 -6.94 11.31 19.61
C ASP A 245 -5.63 11.13 18.79
N LEU A 246 -5.71 10.42 17.69
CA LEU A 246 -4.65 10.13 16.73
C LEU A 246 -4.14 11.37 15.98
N MET A 247 -4.99 12.40 15.81
CA MET A 247 -4.59 13.59 15.09
C MET A 247 -4.49 14.80 16.03
N LYS A 248 -3.55 14.76 16.93
CA LYS A 248 -3.28 15.83 17.92
C LYS A 248 -3.04 17.21 17.33
N LYS A 249 -2.87 17.35 16.04
CA LYS A 249 -2.64 18.63 15.35
C LYS A 249 -3.46 18.71 14.08
N SER A 250 -4.14 19.82 13.89
CA SER A 250 -4.82 20.13 12.62
C SER A 250 -3.78 20.41 11.55
N GLY A 251 -3.56 19.46 10.64
CA GLY A 251 -2.66 19.64 9.53
C GLY A 251 -2.16 18.29 8.98
N ILE A 252 -1.53 18.31 7.83
CA ILE A 252 -0.80 17.17 7.30
C ILE A 252 0.49 17.04 8.10
N GLU A 253 0.72 15.90 8.74
CA GLU A 253 1.92 15.66 9.54
C GLU A 253 3.07 15.09 8.72
N LYS A 254 2.74 14.29 7.72
CA LYS A 254 3.71 13.60 6.85
C LYS A 254 3.30 13.69 5.40
N VAL A 255 4.29 13.68 4.52
CA VAL A 255 4.06 13.66 3.07
C VAL A 255 4.84 12.52 2.43
N VAL A 256 4.22 11.92 1.42
CA VAL A 256 4.81 10.82 0.65
C VAL A 256 4.81 11.19 -0.83
N PHE A 257 5.99 11.30 -1.43
CA PHE A 257 6.15 11.48 -2.87
C PHE A 257 6.95 10.31 -3.42
N ASN A 258 6.27 9.35 -3.99
CA ASN A 258 6.90 8.12 -4.45
C ASN A 258 7.79 8.33 -5.67
N LEU A 259 9.05 7.94 -5.55
CA LEU A 259 9.97 7.81 -6.69
C LEU A 259 9.65 6.54 -7.50
N GLU A 260 9.28 5.46 -6.83
CA GLU A 260 9.01 4.11 -7.38
C GLU A 260 10.28 3.40 -7.87
N ALA A 261 11.10 4.05 -8.73
CA ALA A 261 12.43 3.65 -9.14
C ALA A 261 13.41 4.78 -8.83
N ILE A 262 14.61 4.46 -8.35
CA ILE A 262 15.50 5.49 -7.78
C ILE A 262 16.72 5.78 -8.64
N THR A 263 17.22 4.81 -9.42
CA THR A 263 18.34 5.08 -10.32
C THR A 263 17.90 5.92 -11.51
N PRO A 264 18.78 6.75 -12.12
CA PRO A 264 18.41 7.52 -13.29
C PRO A 264 17.87 6.67 -14.45
N LYS A 265 18.49 5.50 -14.68
CA LYS A 265 18.10 4.57 -15.74
C LYS A 265 16.77 3.90 -15.42
N GLY A 266 16.59 3.40 -14.18
CA GLY A 266 15.35 2.77 -13.76
C GLY A 266 14.19 3.75 -13.74
N PHE A 267 14.38 4.95 -13.23
CA PHE A 267 13.35 5.99 -13.23
C PHE A 267 12.89 6.34 -14.66
N GLN A 268 13.84 6.49 -15.59
CA GLN A 268 13.54 6.75 -17.00
C GLN A 268 12.77 5.59 -17.64
N HIS A 269 13.13 4.35 -17.32
CA HIS A 269 12.55 3.15 -17.93
C HIS A 269 11.17 2.79 -17.34
N TYR A 270 11.08 2.71 -16.01
CA TYR A 270 9.87 2.20 -15.33
C TYR A 270 8.80 3.26 -15.07
N CYS A 271 9.20 4.54 -15.04
CA CYS A 271 8.31 5.67 -14.76
C CYS A 271 8.38 6.75 -15.86
N PRO A 272 8.16 6.41 -17.14
CA PRO A 272 8.38 7.36 -18.25
C PRO A 272 7.56 8.64 -18.11
N GLY A 273 6.34 8.58 -17.59
CA GLY A 273 5.53 9.75 -17.34
C GLY A 273 6.10 10.69 -16.27
N LYS A 274 6.68 10.15 -15.19
CA LYS A 274 7.41 10.94 -14.19
C LYS A 274 8.73 11.45 -14.74
N ALA A 275 9.41 10.65 -15.56
CA ALA A 275 10.67 10.99 -16.16
C ALA A 275 10.58 12.19 -17.12
N ALA A 276 9.42 12.45 -17.71
CA ALA A 276 9.15 13.64 -18.51
C ALA A 276 9.30 14.95 -17.71
N LEU A 277 9.08 14.92 -16.39
CA LEU A 277 9.34 16.04 -15.47
C LEU A 277 10.78 16.05 -14.96
N GLY A 278 11.49 14.94 -15.10
CA GLY A 278 12.85 14.76 -14.61
C GLY A 278 12.91 14.18 -13.20
N ARG A 279 13.79 13.20 -13.00
CA ARG A 279 14.03 12.56 -11.68
C ARG A 279 14.45 13.58 -10.62
N GLU A 280 15.35 14.49 -10.99
CA GLU A 280 15.88 15.52 -10.07
C GLU A 280 14.78 16.47 -9.59
N TYR A 281 13.78 16.75 -10.43
CA TYR A 281 12.61 17.52 -9.99
C TYR A 281 11.91 16.87 -8.79
N PHE A 282 11.69 15.55 -8.80
CA PHE A 282 11.07 14.85 -7.66
C PHE A 282 11.96 14.87 -6.42
N ILE A 283 13.27 14.68 -6.59
CA ILE A 283 14.23 14.73 -5.47
C ILE A 283 14.28 16.13 -4.86
N ASP A 284 14.31 17.18 -5.68
CA ASP A 284 14.28 18.57 -5.20
C ASP A 284 12.98 18.88 -4.43
N ARG A 285 11.84 18.32 -4.89
CA ARG A 285 10.56 18.47 -4.15
C ARG A 285 10.56 17.73 -2.83
N LEU A 286 11.14 16.55 -2.74
CA LEU A 286 11.32 15.82 -1.48
C LEU A 286 12.23 16.61 -0.52
N ILE A 287 13.35 17.12 -0.98
CA ILE A 287 14.28 17.95 -0.16
C ILE A 287 13.57 19.24 0.31
N TYR A 288 12.83 19.90 -0.60
CA TYR A 288 12.05 21.07 -0.24
C TYR A 288 11.00 20.75 0.84
N ALA A 289 10.32 19.61 0.72
CA ALA A 289 9.37 19.14 1.72
C ALA A 289 10.03 18.89 3.08
N VAL A 290 11.26 18.36 3.14
CA VAL A 290 12.00 18.20 4.40
C VAL A 290 12.22 19.54 5.13
N ASN A 291 12.45 20.63 4.39
CA ASN A 291 12.59 21.96 4.99
C ASN A 291 11.29 22.46 5.63
N ILE A 292 10.13 21.97 5.18
CA ILE A 292 8.80 22.36 5.70
C ILE A 292 8.34 21.41 6.81
N PHE A 293 8.40 20.10 6.57
CA PHE A 293 7.85 19.07 7.46
C PHE A 293 8.86 18.53 8.47
N GLY A 294 10.15 18.78 8.26
CA GLY A 294 11.25 18.27 9.07
C GLY A 294 11.73 16.89 8.62
N LYS A 295 12.94 16.55 9.06
CA LYS A 295 13.55 15.23 8.83
C LYS A 295 12.67 14.11 9.39
N GLY A 296 12.55 13.00 8.68
CA GLY A 296 11.78 11.83 9.07
C GLY A 296 10.25 11.96 8.82
N ASN A 297 9.76 13.11 8.38
CA ASN A 297 8.35 13.35 8.06
C ASN A 297 8.07 13.42 6.54
N VAL A 298 9.08 13.21 5.74
CA VAL A 298 8.99 13.11 4.27
C VAL A 298 9.43 11.72 3.86
N TRP A 299 8.59 11.07 3.06
CA TRP A 299 8.78 9.68 2.68
C TRP A 299 8.78 9.51 1.17
N THR A 300 9.49 8.48 0.72
CA THR A 300 9.40 7.98 -0.64
C THR A 300 9.34 6.46 -0.62
N ASN A 301 8.44 5.87 -1.42
CA ASN A 301 8.38 4.43 -1.61
C ASN A 301 9.01 4.06 -2.95
N LEU A 302 9.69 2.92 -2.94
CA LEU A 302 10.24 2.27 -4.11
C LEU A 302 9.44 0.99 -4.41
N VAL A 303 9.52 0.51 -5.64
CA VAL A 303 9.01 -0.81 -6.01
C VAL A 303 10.19 -1.78 -6.03
N VAL A 304 10.23 -2.62 -5.00
CA VAL A 304 11.35 -3.56 -4.77
C VAL A 304 11.31 -4.68 -5.80
N GLY A 305 12.37 -4.80 -6.58
CA GLY A 305 12.50 -5.78 -7.65
C GLY A 305 12.46 -5.20 -9.06
N LEU A 306 12.23 -3.89 -9.22
CA LEU A 306 12.38 -3.23 -10.53
C LEU A 306 13.84 -3.03 -10.93
N GLU A 307 14.70 -2.78 -9.96
CA GLU A 307 16.09 -2.37 -10.17
C GLU A 307 17.05 -3.25 -9.36
N PRO A 308 18.33 -3.40 -9.77
CA PRO A 308 19.33 -4.11 -9.00
C PRO A 308 19.53 -3.49 -7.61
N ILE A 309 19.49 -4.32 -6.57
CA ILE A 309 19.44 -3.86 -5.16
C ILE A 309 20.67 -3.04 -4.78
N ASP A 310 21.87 -3.47 -5.15
CA ASP A 310 23.12 -2.77 -4.79
C ASP A 310 23.14 -1.33 -5.33
N GLU A 311 22.66 -1.14 -6.56
CA GLU A 311 22.52 0.19 -7.14
C GLU A 311 21.48 1.02 -6.37
N VAL A 312 20.29 0.44 -6.12
CA VAL A 312 19.20 1.09 -5.40
C VAL A 312 19.66 1.56 -4.02
N LEU A 313 20.32 0.71 -3.23
CA LEU A 313 20.77 1.04 -1.88
C LEU A 313 21.78 2.20 -1.86
N SER A 314 22.66 2.28 -2.86
CA SER A 314 23.60 3.40 -2.98
C SER A 314 22.89 4.74 -3.18
N TYR A 315 21.80 4.76 -3.97
CA TYR A 315 20.97 5.95 -4.16
C TYR A 315 20.08 6.23 -2.93
N CYS A 316 19.58 5.19 -2.25
CA CYS A 316 18.82 5.34 -1.01
C CYS A 316 19.61 6.09 0.05
N LYS A 317 20.89 5.75 0.24
CA LYS A 317 21.76 6.46 1.19
C LYS A 317 21.76 7.97 0.94
N ASN A 318 21.93 8.40 -0.31
CA ASN A 318 21.95 9.82 -0.67
C ASN A 318 20.63 10.55 -0.34
N ILE A 319 19.50 9.85 -0.40
CA ILE A 319 18.16 10.39 -0.08
C ILE A 319 17.96 10.45 1.44
N ILE A 320 18.35 9.40 2.13
CA ILE A 320 18.27 9.27 3.59
C ILE A 320 19.12 10.33 4.28
N ASP A 321 20.36 10.56 3.82
CA ASP A 321 21.25 11.61 4.34
C ASP A 321 20.65 13.03 4.23
N LYS A 322 19.63 13.22 3.38
CA LYS A 322 18.86 14.47 3.25
C LYS A 322 17.64 14.56 4.17
N GLY A 323 17.42 13.57 5.03
CA GLY A 323 16.32 13.55 5.99
C GLY A 323 15.01 12.94 5.46
N ILE A 324 15.06 12.23 4.33
CA ILE A 324 13.92 11.58 3.70
C ILE A 324 13.93 10.10 4.05
N VAL A 325 12.81 9.59 4.58
CA VAL A 325 12.66 8.16 4.86
C VAL A 325 12.38 7.40 3.57
N VAL A 326 13.13 6.34 3.33
CA VAL A 326 12.91 5.45 2.19
C VAL A 326 12.22 4.18 2.69
N SER A 327 11.17 3.79 1.99
CA SER A 327 10.46 2.52 2.16
C SER A 327 10.30 1.85 0.80
N GLY A 328 9.73 0.66 0.77
CA GLY A 328 9.48 -0.05 -0.48
C GLY A 328 8.22 -0.90 -0.39
N ASN A 329 7.64 -1.17 -1.55
CA ASN A 329 6.60 -2.17 -1.75
C ASN A 329 7.16 -3.27 -2.64
N VAL A 330 6.95 -4.53 -2.27
CA VAL A 330 7.41 -5.67 -3.08
C VAL A 330 6.65 -5.67 -4.41
N LEU A 331 7.40 -5.80 -5.51
CA LEU A 331 6.82 -5.88 -6.85
C LEU A 331 5.89 -7.09 -6.96
N HIS A 332 4.68 -6.84 -7.39
CA HIS A 332 3.72 -7.85 -7.84
C HIS A 332 3.11 -7.44 -9.18
N LEU A 333 2.75 -8.41 -9.99
CA LEU A 333 2.28 -8.17 -11.35
C LEU A 333 0.76 -8.09 -11.37
N ASP A 334 0.23 -6.88 -11.25
CA ASP A 334 -1.20 -6.62 -11.31
C ASP A 334 -1.75 -6.68 -12.74
N LYS A 335 -3.05 -6.91 -12.85
CA LYS A 335 -3.74 -6.83 -14.12
C LYS A 335 -3.54 -5.46 -14.77
N GLY A 336 -3.03 -5.47 -15.99
CA GLY A 336 -2.79 -4.25 -16.78
C GLY A 336 -1.42 -3.61 -16.58
N ASN A 337 -0.51 -4.22 -15.79
CA ASN A 337 0.89 -3.83 -15.84
C ASN A 337 1.48 -4.09 -17.24
N LYS A 338 2.54 -3.36 -17.57
CA LYS A 338 3.23 -3.42 -18.86
C LYS A 338 4.67 -3.93 -18.71
N LEU A 339 4.99 -4.51 -17.55
CA LEU A 339 6.32 -5.02 -17.27
C LEU A 339 6.54 -6.34 -18.01
N ASP A 340 7.74 -6.46 -18.57
CA ASP A 340 8.31 -7.70 -19.04
C ASP A 340 9.50 -8.04 -18.12
N CYS A 341 9.22 -8.44 -16.90
CA CYS A 341 10.24 -8.77 -15.89
C CYS A 341 9.70 -9.84 -14.93
N ASN A 342 10.63 -10.52 -14.27
CA ASN A 342 10.31 -11.43 -13.18
C ASN A 342 10.12 -10.66 -11.88
N VAL A 343 9.26 -11.17 -11.00
CA VAL A 343 9.21 -10.73 -9.61
C VAL A 343 10.52 -11.08 -8.89
N PRO A 344 10.94 -10.30 -7.87
CA PRO A 344 12.15 -10.60 -7.12
C PRO A 344 12.01 -11.92 -6.35
N ASP A 345 13.11 -12.61 -6.10
CA ASP A 345 13.13 -13.77 -5.21
C ASP A 345 13.14 -13.35 -3.72
N LEU A 346 12.97 -14.33 -2.83
CA LEU A 346 12.88 -14.11 -1.39
C LEU A 346 14.17 -13.50 -0.81
N ASP A 347 15.34 -14.03 -1.17
CA ASP A 347 16.63 -13.54 -0.65
C ASP A 347 16.86 -12.08 -1.07
N THR A 348 16.54 -11.74 -2.31
CA THR A 348 16.59 -10.39 -2.86
C THR A 348 15.69 -9.41 -2.06
N VAL A 349 14.47 -9.81 -1.75
CA VAL A 349 13.54 -8.97 -0.98
C VAL A 349 14.02 -8.79 0.46
N LEU A 350 14.44 -9.87 1.11
CA LEU A 350 14.94 -9.81 2.50
C LEU A 350 16.21 -8.96 2.62
N ASP A 351 17.14 -9.10 1.66
CA ASP A 351 18.36 -8.30 1.60
C ASP A 351 18.03 -6.80 1.48
N PHE A 352 17.15 -6.44 0.56
CA PHE A 352 16.74 -5.06 0.41
C PHE A 352 16.25 -4.45 1.73
N TYR A 353 15.29 -5.09 2.40
CA TYR A 353 14.73 -4.53 3.64
C TYR A 353 15.70 -4.53 4.81
N TYR A 354 16.55 -5.56 4.93
CA TYR A 354 17.59 -5.61 5.93
C TYR A 354 18.60 -4.45 5.76
N GLN A 355 19.13 -4.28 4.55
CA GLN A 355 20.09 -3.22 4.24
C GLN A 355 19.45 -1.82 4.32
N LEU A 356 18.24 -1.66 3.82
CA LEU A 356 17.51 -0.40 3.90
C LEU A 356 17.25 0.02 5.35
N ASN A 357 16.94 -0.94 6.23
CA ASN A 357 16.78 -0.67 7.66
C ASN A 357 18.10 -0.14 8.28
N ILE A 358 19.23 -0.73 7.94
CA ILE A 358 20.54 -0.23 8.39
C ILE A 358 20.75 1.22 7.96
N LEU A 359 20.41 1.56 6.70
CA LEU A 359 20.53 2.92 6.17
C LEU A 359 19.58 3.91 6.89
N ASN A 360 18.31 3.58 7.05
CA ASN A 360 17.35 4.44 7.74
C ASN A 360 17.74 4.68 9.20
N ASN A 361 18.31 3.66 9.86
CA ASN A 361 18.78 3.76 11.26
C ASN A 361 19.96 4.71 11.44
N THR A 362 20.75 5.03 10.39
CA THR A 362 21.82 6.05 10.49
C THR A 362 21.29 7.42 10.86
N GLU A 363 20.04 7.73 10.48
CA GLU A 363 19.35 9.00 10.79
C GLU A 363 18.34 8.86 11.95
N SER A 364 18.27 7.69 12.59
CA SER A 364 17.34 7.39 13.70
C SER A 364 15.88 7.62 13.33
N PHE A 365 15.50 7.28 12.10
CA PHE A 365 14.12 7.38 11.65
C PHE A 365 13.23 6.35 12.36
N ASN A 366 12.05 6.79 12.76
CA ASN A 366 11.04 5.91 13.33
C ASN A 366 10.45 4.98 12.26
N PRO A 367 9.90 3.81 12.67
CA PRO A 367 9.18 2.94 11.76
C PRO A 367 7.95 3.65 11.18
N PHE A 368 7.36 3.03 10.19
CA PHE A 368 6.13 3.55 9.60
C PHE A 368 5.02 3.58 10.66
N TYR A 369 4.26 4.66 10.70
CA TYR A 369 3.20 4.88 11.68
C TYR A 369 1.96 3.98 11.46
N CYS A 370 1.77 3.44 10.25
CA CYS A 370 0.65 2.58 9.87
C CYS A 370 1.12 1.12 9.72
N SER A 371 1.37 0.44 10.83
CA SER A 371 1.95 -0.89 10.81
C SER A 371 1.08 -1.91 10.08
N LYS A 372 -0.23 -1.86 10.27
CA LYS A 372 -1.17 -2.84 9.69
C LYS A 372 -1.60 -2.51 8.26
N ALA A 373 -1.43 -1.26 7.82
CA ALA A 373 -1.65 -0.88 6.42
C ALA A 373 -0.43 -1.16 5.52
N LEU A 374 0.76 -1.39 6.08
CA LEU A 374 1.97 -1.76 5.32
C LEU A 374 1.92 -3.22 4.82
N ARG A 375 0.85 -3.58 4.16
CA ARG A 375 0.52 -4.94 3.72
C ARG A 375 1.38 -5.46 2.57
N THR A 376 2.11 -4.58 1.87
CA THR A 376 2.98 -4.92 0.72
C THR A 376 4.46 -4.63 0.98
N SER A 377 4.80 -4.24 2.21
CA SER A 377 6.15 -3.83 2.65
C SER A 377 6.59 -4.65 3.87
N LEU A 378 7.90 -4.80 4.03
CA LEU A 378 8.55 -5.39 5.21
C LEU A 378 9.35 -4.34 6.01
N THR A 379 9.09 -3.06 5.81
CA THR A 379 9.88 -1.97 6.43
C THR A 379 9.81 -2.04 7.95
N ASN A 380 8.62 -2.24 8.53
CA ASN A 380 8.47 -2.33 9.98
C ASN A 380 9.01 -3.64 10.54
N GLU A 381 8.84 -4.75 9.83
CA GLU A 381 9.40 -6.04 10.24
C GLU A 381 10.93 -5.99 10.29
N ALA A 382 11.58 -5.31 9.33
CA ALA A 382 13.03 -5.10 9.36
C ALA A 382 13.43 -4.18 10.53
N PHE A 383 12.68 -3.09 10.78
CA PHE A 383 12.92 -2.20 11.91
C PHE A 383 12.82 -2.93 13.26
N ASP A 384 11.82 -3.80 13.43
CA ASP A 384 11.58 -4.60 14.63
C ASP A 384 12.50 -5.83 14.72
N SER A 385 13.56 -5.88 13.92
CA SER A 385 14.55 -6.97 13.91
C SER A 385 13.91 -8.36 13.67
N ARG A 386 12.86 -8.41 12.83
CA ARG A 386 12.21 -9.67 12.44
C ARG A 386 12.92 -10.35 11.27
N ILE A 387 13.86 -9.65 10.62
CA ILE A 387 14.76 -10.14 9.56
C ILE A 387 16.18 -10.05 10.09
N ILE A 388 16.88 -11.18 10.19
CA ILE A 388 18.19 -11.29 10.84
C ILE A 388 19.15 -11.97 9.87
N LEU A 389 20.36 -11.43 9.73
CA LEU A 389 21.45 -12.08 9.01
C LEU A 389 21.88 -13.35 9.75
N ARG A 390 22.14 -14.45 9.04
CA ARG A 390 22.64 -15.71 9.60
C ARG A 390 24.05 -15.62 10.11
#